data_27bc1ad51fa44f0674eaa93f2ee80a07
#
_entry.id   27bc1ad51fa44f0674eaa93f2ee80a07
#
_cell.length_a   1.000
_cell.length_b   1.000
_cell.length_c   1.000
_cell.angle_alpha   90.00
_cell.angle_beta   90.00
_cell.angle_gamma   90.00
#
_symmetry.space_group_name_H-M   'P 1'
#
loop_
_entity.id
_entity.type
_entity.pdbx_description
1 polymer ?
#
loop_
_entity_poly.entity_id
_entity_poly.type
_entity_poly.pdbx_seq_one_letter_code
_entity_poly.pdbx_strand_id
1 'polypeptide(L)'
;MERLIGWTKADAWGSTNAIPEFLGAAAGDDPVSEVWFGAHPDGPTLLTDGHTLAEHIGEDPKRALGGGLLYAFGPTLPYLAKIIAPAQTLSLQVHPTKEIAREGYLREEVLGIERTDTRRVYRDMNHKPEMIYALTEFSALVGFRVPRKARQLLVGLEGELADRLRHRLKLATVRGGLRSLATWLFDEDSPATPERVGEFVAACRSRLASGTSPSPRTDELVSVLGEKHPGDPGIIVAFLMNPVSLRPGEAVYIPPRQIHAYQSGLGIEVMASSDNVVRAGLTGKYVDSAQLVEITEFSALPPVRVAPEHPSATTDRFLAPAQEFELSVTTLAPGKHTSRVDEVAVPGEGPRIVIATSGSVILHVSEEQGGDSVELSRGQAVFISAAERRVWAYGTGSFVQVAAP
;
A
#
# COMPACT_ATOMS: atom_id res chain seq x y z
N MET A 1 -16.90 20.13 8.56
CA MET A 1 -16.33 18.75 8.64
C MET A 1 -17.36 17.76 8.14
N GLU A 2 -17.01 16.93 7.14
CA GLU A 2 -17.95 16.02 6.48
C GLU A 2 -17.66 14.56 6.88
N ARG A 3 -18.63 13.86 7.49
CA ARG A 3 -18.50 12.43 7.79
C ARG A 3 -18.41 11.65 6.48
N LEU A 4 -17.50 10.69 6.47
CA LEU A 4 -17.23 9.84 5.30
C LEU A 4 -17.77 8.43 5.50
N ILE A 5 -18.39 7.91 4.44
CA ILE A 5 -18.75 6.50 4.28
C ILE A 5 -17.77 5.92 3.26
N GLY A 6 -16.81 5.13 3.75
CA GLY A 6 -15.76 4.55 2.90
C GLY A 6 -16.33 3.56 1.88
N TRP A 7 -15.75 3.56 0.69
CA TRP A 7 -16.08 2.54 -0.32
C TRP A 7 -15.40 1.21 0.02
N THR A 8 -16.19 0.15 0.12
CA THR A 8 -15.70 -1.17 0.53
C THR A 8 -15.44 -2.05 -0.68
N LYS A 9 -14.29 -2.71 -0.69
CA LYS A 9 -13.87 -3.66 -1.71
C LYS A 9 -13.77 -5.07 -1.14
N ALA A 10 -14.27 -6.04 -1.90
CA ALA A 10 -14.40 -7.44 -1.50
C ALA A 10 -13.59 -8.38 -2.41
N ASP A 11 -12.27 -8.14 -2.53
CA ASP A 11 -11.40 -9.07 -3.24
C ASP A 11 -11.19 -10.35 -2.42
N ALA A 12 -11.06 -11.49 -3.09
CA ALA A 12 -10.88 -12.81 -2.48
C ALA A 12 -9.61 -12.95 -1.60
N TRP A 13 -8.66 -12.04 -1.70
CA TRP A 13 -7.47 -12.00 -0.86
C TRP A 13 -7.68 -11.28 0.48
N GLY A 14 -8.83 -10.62 0.65
CA GLY A 14 -9.19 -9.89 1.85
C GLY A 14 -9.44 -10.79 3.06
N SER A 15 -9.42 -10.19 4.25
CA SER A 15 -9.76 -10.86 5.50
C SER A 15 -11.27 -10.84 5.73
N THR A 16 -11.82 -11.95 6.24
CA THR A 16 -13.24 -12.05 6.60
C THR A 16 -13.55 -11.44 7.97
N ASN A 17 -12.52 -11.11 8.75
CA ASN A 17 -12.69 -10.62 10.12
C ASN A 17 -11.96 -9.29 10.40
N ALA A 18 -10.73 -9.07 9.90
CA ALA A 18 -9.88 -7.96 10.34
C ALA A 18 -10.50 -6.57 10.11
N ILE A 19 -11.02 -6.29 8.91
CA ILE A 19 -11.71 -5.02 8.64
C ILE A 19 -13.09 -4.97 9.30
N PRO A 20 -13.98 -6.00 9.21
CA PRO A 20 -15.23 -6.00 9.94
C PRO A 20 -15.05 -5.72 11.44
N GLU A 21 -14.18 -6.44 12.13
CA GLU A 21 -13.93 -6.24 13.56
C GLU A 21 -13.34 -4.85 13.87
N PHE A 22 -12.47 -4.34 12.99
CA PHE A 22 -11.95 -2.97 13.12
C PHE A 22 -13.06 -1.93 13.00
N LEU A 23 -14.04 -2.14 12.14
CA LEU A 23 -15.22 -1.27 11.97
C LEU A 23 -16.31 -1.50 13.02
N GLY A 24 -16.10 -2.41 13.99
CA GLY A 24 -17.06 -2.73 15.02
C GLY A 24 -18.20 -3.65 14.57
N ALA A 25 -18.06 -4.31 13.42
CA ALA A 25 -18.97 -5.33 12.92
C ALA A 25 -18.50 -6.73 13.29
N ALA A 26 -19.41 -7.71 13.26
CA ALA A 26 -19.04 -9.12 13.40
C ALA A 26 -18.27 -9.60 12.16
N ALA A 27 -17.40 -10.60 12.35
CA ALA A 27 -16.80 -11.33 11.24
C ALA A 27 -17.90 -11.93 10.35
N GLY A 28 -17.68 -11.92 9.04
CA GLY A 28 -18.61 -12.45 8.03
C GLY A 28 -17.99 -13.59 7.24
N ASP A 29 -18.76 -14.13 6.29
CA ASP A 29 -18.27 -15.15 5.36
C ASP A 29 -17.58 -14.51 4.15
N ASP A 30 -17.98 -13.29 3.79
CA ASP A 30 -17.43 -12.57 2.65
C ASP A 30 -16.15 -11.81 3.04
N PRO A 31 -15.08 -11.89 2.23
CA PRO A 31 -13.85 -11.17 2.49
C PRO A 31 -14.03 -9.66 2.27
N VAL A 32 -13.46 -8.86 3.16
CA VAL A 32 -13.30 -7.42 2.99
C VAL A 32 -11.80 -7.12 2.86
N SER A 33 -11.41 -6.68 1.68
CA SER A 33 -10.00 -6.46 1.34
C SER A 33 -9.53 -5.06 1.69
N GLU A 34 -10.35 -4.06 1.36
CA GLU A 34 -10.03 -2.65 1.52
C GLU A 34 -11.28 -1.82 1.84
N VAL A 35 -11.08 -0.71 2.56
CA VAL A 35 -12.05 0.39 2.66
C VAL A 35 -11.34 1.67 2.25
N TRP A 36 -11.87 2.36 1.25
CA TRP A 36 -11.26 3.55 0.64
C TRP A 36 -11.88 4.84 1.14
N PHE A 37 -11.02 5.80 1.42
CA PHE A 37 -11.38 7.16 1.78
C PHE A 37 -10.64 8.13 0.87
N GLY A 38 -11.38 8.77 -0.05
CA GLY A 38 -10.84 9.70 -1.02
C GLY A 38 -11.79 9.98 -2.17
N ALA A 39 -11.34 10.77 -3.13
CA ALA A 39 -12.13 11.17 -4.31
C ALA A 39 -11.82 10.30 -5.54
N HIS A 40 -11.60 8.99 -5.34
CA HIS A 40 -11.19 8.10 -6.42
C HIS A 40 -12.40 7.67 -7.29
N PRO A 41 -12.32 7.74 -8.64
CA PRO A 41 -13.47 7.48 -9.52
C PRO A 41 -13.96 6.02 -9.45
N ASP A 42 -13.06 5.04 -9.23
CA ASP A 42 -13.41 3.63 -9.18
C ASP A 42 -13.83 3.13 -7.78
N GLY A 43 -13.81 4.02 -6.79
CA GLY A 43 -14.20 3.71 -5.41
C GLY A 43 -14.63 4.99 -4.68
N PRO A 44 -15.76 5.60 -5.05
CA PRO A 44 -16.16 6.89 -4.53
C PRO A 44 -16.56 6.78 -3.05
N THR A 45 -15.86 7.54 -2.21
CA THR A 45 -16.29 7.77 -0.82
C THR A 45 -17.52 8.64 -0.80
N LEU A 46 -18.52 8.27 -0.04
CA LEU A 46 -19.76 9.04 0.11
C LEU A 46 -19.72 9.90 1.38
N LEU A 47 -20.45 11.00 1.33
CA LEU A 47 -20.85 11.78 2.48
C LEU A 47 -22.19 11.24 3.01
N THR A 48 -22.60 11.68 4.21
CA THR A 48 -23.85 11.23 4.84
C THR A 48 -25.12 11.68 4.12
N ASP A 49 -25.03 12.69 3.27
CA ASP A 49 -26.12 13.16 2.42
C ASP A 49 -26.23 12.40 1.09
N GLY A 50 -25.31 11.48 0.81
CA GLY A 50 -25.27 10.63 -0.37
C GLY A 50 -24.44 11.18 -1.54
N HIS A 51 -23.93 12.41 -1.46
CA HIS A 51 -22.99 12.93 -2.44
C HIS A 51 -21.63 12.24 -2.30
N THR A 52 -20.89 12.15 -3.39
CA THR A 52 -19.50 11.68 -3.35
C THR A 52 -18.57 12.79 -2.83
N LEU A 53 -17.46 12.41 -2.21
CA LEU A 53 -16.43 13.38 -1.82
C LEU A 53 -15.89 14.16 -3.04
N ALA A 54 -15.86 13.55 -4.22
CA ALA A 54 -15.45 14.20 -5.46
C ALA A 54 -16.42 15.31 -5.88
N GLU A 55 -17.74 15.07 -5.80
CA GLU A 55 -18.76 16.07 -6.07
C GLU A 55 -18.68 17.22 -5.07
N HIS A 56 -18.58 16.91 -3.77
CA HIS A 56 -18.41 17.93 -2.72
C HIS A 56 -17.18 18.82 -2.95
N ILE A 57 -16.04 18.25 -3.34
CA ILE A 57 -14.83 19.00 -3.71
C ILE A 57 -15.10 19.84 -4.97
N GLY A 58 -15.83 19.29 -5.95
CA GLY A 58 -16.16 19.94 -7.21
C GLY A 58 -17.06 21.17 -7.08
N GLU A 59 -17.92 21.25 -6.05
CA GLU A 59 -18.79 22.38 -5.77
C GLU A 59 -18.01 23.65 -5.41
N ASP A 60 -16.99 23.54 -4.58
CA ASP A 60 -16.06 24.64 -4.25
C ASP A 60 -14.64 24.11 -3.99
N PRO A 61 -13.87 23.85 -5.07
CA PRO A 61 -12.51 23.28 -4.95
C PRO A 61 -11.56 24.16 -4.13
N LYS A 62 -11.74 25.47 -4.17
CA LYS A 62 -10.90 26.41 -3.41
C LYS A 62 -11.18 26.33 -1.90
N ARG A 63 -12.43 26.20 -1.51
CA ARG A 63 -12.83 25.99 -0.12
C ARG A 63 -12.38 24.62 0.38
N ALA A 64 -12.60 23.56 -0.42
CA ALA A 64 -12.29 22.20 -0.04
C ALA A 64 -10.79 21.92 0.03
N LEU A 65 -10.01 22.31 -1.00
CA LEU A 65 -8.60 21.94 -1.17
C LEU A 65 -7.62 23.05 -0.78
N GLY A 66 -8.06 24.32 -0.77
CA GLY A 66 -7.17 25.46 -0.60
C GLY A 66 -6.42 25.83 -1.89
N GLY A 67 -5.92 27.07 -1.95
CA GLY A 67 -5.29 27.61 -3.17
C GLY A 67 -3.99 26.91 -3.57
N GLY A 68 -3.19 26.48 -2.60
CA GLY A 68 -1.91 25.82 -2.85
C GLY A 68 -2.09 24.45 -3.53
N LEU A 69 -2.94 23.61 -2.97
CA LEU A 69 -3.21 22.28 -3.50
C LEU A 69 -3.92 22.33 -4.84
N LEU A 70 -4.89 23.25 -4.96
CA LEU A 70 -5.60 23.50 -6.23
C LEU A 70 -4.63 23.92 -7.35
N TYR A 71 -3.63 24.72 -7.04
CA TYR A 71 -2.60 25.11 -8.00
C TYR A 71 -1.69 23.95 -8.40
N ALA A 72 -1.29 23.12 -7.42
CA ALA A 72 -0.32 22.02 -7.63
C ALA A 72 -0.95 20.80 -8.33
N PHE A 73 -2.20 20.46 -8.00
CA PHE A 73 -2.84 19.19 -8.40
C PHE A 73 -4.17 19.36 -9.16
N GLY A 74 -4.65 20.61 -9.34
CA GLY A 74 -5.96 20.85 -9.90
C GLY A 74 -7.09 20.60 -8.90
N PRO A 75 -8.37 20.55 -9.36
CA PRO A 75 -9.55 20.42 -8.49
C PRO A 75 -9.79 18.97 -8.03
N THR A 76 -8.72 18.26 -7.64
CA THR A 76 -8.78 16.86 -7.22
C THR A 76 -7.97 16.63 -5.95
N LEU A 77 -8.43 15.73 -5.09
CA LEU A 77 -7.66 15.28 -3.93
C LEU A 77 -6.50 14.41 -4.42
N PRO A 78 -5.22 14.76 -4.14
CA PRO A 78 -4.08 14.08 -4.75
C PRO A 78 -3.78 12.71 -4.14
N TYR A 79 -4.41 12.35 -3.02
CA TYR A 79 -4.17 11.12 -2.30
C TYR A 79 -5.44 10.30 -2.09
N LEU A 80 -5.21 9.02 -1.81
CA LEU A 80 -6.21 8.06 -1.36
C LEU A 80 -5.71 7.39 -0.08
N ALA A 81 -6.55 7.36 0.95
CA ALA A 81 -6.33 6.61 2.18
C ALA A 81 -7.16 5.33 2.16
N LYS A 82 -6.59 4.22 2.63
CA LYS A 82 -7.30 2.94 2.70
C LYS A 82 -7.04 2.24 4.02
N ILE A 83 -8.05 1.60 4.55
CA ILE A 83 -7.87 0.50 5.49
C ILE A 83 -7.69 -0.75 4.65
N ILE A 84 -6.59 -1.48 4.82
CA ILE A 84 -6.26 -2.67 4.05
C ILE A 84 -5.97 -3.87 4.95
N ALA A 85 -6.52 -5.03 4.61
CA ALA A 85 -6.33 -6.26 5.38
C ALA A 85 -6.12 -7.48 4.48
N PRO A 86 -4.90 -7.70 3.98
CA PRO A 86 -4.58 -8.93 3.27
C PRO A 86 -4.60 -10.13 4.22
N ALA A 87 -5.34 -11.18 3.84
CA ALA A 87 -5.32 -12.50 4.47
C ALA A 87 -4.42 -13.49 3.69
N GLN A 88 -3.93 -13.09 2.54
CA GLN A 88 -2.97 -13.83 1.71
C GLN A 88 -2.10 -12.87 0.91
N THR A 89 -0.97 -13.37 0.42
CA THR A 89 -0.05 -12.55 -0.39
C THR A 89 -0.75 -12.03 -1.64
N LEU A 90 -0.70 -10.72 -1.84
CA LEU A 90 -1.19 -10.06 -3.05
C LEU A 90 -0.28 -10.38 -4.23
N SER A 91 -0.74 -10.07 -5.45
CA SER A 91 0.10 -10.12 -6.64
C SER A 91 1.36 -9.27 -6.45
N LEU A 92 2.48 -9.71 -7.01
CA LEU A 92 3.67 -8.87 -7.13
C LEU A 92 3.36 -7.68 -8.04
N GLN A 93 3.66 -6.46 -7.57
CA GLN A 93 3.28 -5.22 -8.23
C GLN A 93 4.46 -4.26 -8.36
N VAL A 94 4.41 -3.45 -9.41
CA VAL A 94 5.29 -2.30 -9.63
C VAL A 94 4.45 -1.15 -10.13
N HIS A 95 4.70 0.07 -9.64
CA HIS A 95 4.03 1.28 -10.09
C HIS A 95 4.98 2.16 -10.89
N PRO A 96 4.52 2.81 -11.97
CA PRO A 96 5.35 3.66 -12.81
C PRO A 96 5.72 4.98 -12.11
N THR A 97 6.76 5.67 -12.63
CA THR A 97 6.93 7.11 -12.37
C THR A 97 5.87 7.91 -13.13
N LYS A 98 5.76 9.20 -12.84
CA LYS A 98 4.80 10.09 -13.51
C LYS A 98 5.06 10.19 -15.03
N GLU A 99 6.32 10.24 -15.43
CA GLU A 99 6.74 10.26 -16.83
C GLU A 99 6.33 8.98 -17.54
N ILE A 100 6.67 7.83 -16.97
CA ILE A 100 6.33 6.51 -17.53
C ILE A 100 4.81 6.32 -17.60
N ALA A 101 4.08 6.74 -16.55
CA ALA A 101 2.62 6.65 -16.51
C ALA A 101 1.99 7.46 -17.64
N ARG A 102 2.47 8.70 -17.84
CA ARG A 102 1.98 9.58 -18.91
C ARG A 102 2.24 9.01 -20.31
N GLU A 103 3.47 8.56 -20.56
CA GLU A 103 3.84 7.95 -21.84
C GLU A 103 3.05 6.68 -22.11
N GLY A 104 2.92 5.82 -21.10
CA GLY A 104 2.16 4.58 -21.18
C GLY A 104 0.66 4.83 -21.41
N TYR A 105 0.06 5.77 -20.70
CA TYR A 105 -1.33 6.16 -20.88
C TYR A 105 -1.60 6.64 -22.32
N LEU A 106 -0.80 7.58 -22.81
CA LEU A 106 -0.95 8.11 -24.18
C LEU A 106 -0.75 7.02 -25.24
N ARG A 107 0.18 6.10 -25.04
CA ARG A 107 0.39 4.96 -25.94
C ARG A 107 -0.83 4.03 -25.97
N GLU A 108 -1.42 3.68 -24.81
CA GLU A 108 -2.59 2.82 -24.73
C GLU A 108 -3.86 3.50 -25.30
N GLU A 109 -3.99 4.85 -25.17
CA GLU A 109 -5.04 5.62 -25.83
C GLU A 109 -4.91 5.53 -27.37
N VAL A 110 -3.70 5.71 -27.91
CA VAL A 110 -3.43 5.60 -29.37
C VAL A 110 -3.73 4.19 -29.88
N LEU A 111 -3.47 3.16 -29.07
CA LEU A 111 -3.77 1.76 -29.40
C LEU A 111 -5.28 1.41 -29.25
N GLY A 112 -6.09 2.33 -28.75
CA GLY A 112 -7.52 2.11 -28.53
C GLY A 112 -7.83 1.08 -27.43
N ILE A 113 -6.94 0.89 -26.45
CA ILE A 113 -7.18 0.00 -25.33
C ILE A 113 -8.09 0.71 -24.33
N GLU A 114 -9.32 0.25 -24.21
CA GLU A 114 -10.30 0.84 -23.30
C GLU A 114 -9.82 0.81 -21.83
N ARG A 115 -10.18 1.85 -21.03
CA ARG A 115 -9.79 1.94 -19.61
C ARG A 115 -10.21 0.72 -18.79
N THR A 116 -11.31 0.07 -19.18
CA THR A 116 -11.86 -1.12 -18.52
C THR A 116 -11.29 -2.44 -19.05
N ASP A 117 -10.49 -2.42 -20.13
CA ASP A 117 -9.85 -3.63 -20.66
C ASP A 117 -8.90 -4.24 -19.62
N THR A 118 -8.96 -5.53 -19.45
CA THR A 118 -8.12 -6.28 -18.49
C THR A 118 -6.62 -6.20 -18.80
N ARG A 119 -6.25 -5.86 -20.05
CA ARG A 119 -4.88 -5.64 -20.53
C ARG A 119 -4.40 -4.21 -20.29
N ARG A 120 -5.31 -3.26 -19.95
CA ARG A 120 -4.96 -1.88 -19.68
C ARG A 120 -4.08 -1.79 -18.44
N VAL A 121 -2.85 -1.29 -18.60
CA VAL A 121 -1.85 -1.12 -17.54
C VAL A 121 -1.88 0.30 -16.98
N TYR A 122 -1.96 1.29 -17.88
CA TYR A 122 -1.93 2.71 -17.53
C TYR A 122 -3.33 3.32 -17.60
N ARG A 123 -4.02 3.37 -16.44
CA ARG A 123 -5.41 3.84 -16.34
C ARG A 123 -5.52 5.34 -16.16
N ASP A 124 -4.42 5.97 -15.76
CA ASP A 124 -4.26 7.41 -15.57
C ASP A 124 -2.80 7.85 -15.84
N MET A 125 -2.54 9.15 -15.80
CA MET A 125 -1.22 9.72 -16.07
C MET A 125 -0.37 9.93 -14.81
N ASN A 126 -0.79 9.42 -13.64
CA ASN A 126 -0.10 9.62 -12.39
C ASN A 126 0.82 8.47 -12.02
N HIS A 127 1.82 8.80 -11.22
CA HIS A 127 2.58 7.82 -10.47
C HIS A 127 1.80 7.34 -9.25
N LYS A 128 2.31 6.29 -8.61
CA LYS A 128 1.67 5.71 -7.43
C LYS A 128 2.70 5.38 -6.35
N PRO A 129 3.32 6.39 -5.71
CA PRO A 129 4.02 6.17 -4.45
C PRO A 129 3.02 5.74 -3.38
N GLU A 130 3.45 4.84 -2.49
CA GLU A 130 2.61 4.28 -1.44
C GLU A 130 3.35 4.30 -0.10
N MET A 131 2.61 4.37 0.99
CA MET A 131 3.12 4.11 2.32
C MET A 131 2.09 3.29 3.09
N ILE A 132 2.55 2.22 3.75
CA ILE A 132 1.73 1.44 4.68
C ILE A 132 2.14 1.73 6.11
N TYR A 133 1.17 2.09 6.94
CA TYR A 133 1.28 2.21 8.39
C TYR A 133 0.57 1.02 9.05
N ALA A 134 1.28 0.27 9.87
CA ALA A 134 0.80 -0.95 10.46
C ALA A 134 -0.08 -0.67 11.70
N LEU A 135 -1.31 -1.17 11.69
CA LEU A 135 -2.21 -1.19 12.86
C LEU A 135 -2.06 -2.48 13.68
N THR A 136 -1.68 -3.58 13.02
CA THR A 136 -1.30 -4.85 13.64
C THR A 136 0.10 -5.24 13.16
N GLU A 137 0.62 -6.39 13.56
CA GLU A 137 1.76 -6.95 12.84
C GLU A 137 1.41 -7.07 11.35
N PHE A 138 2.26 -6.49 10.49
CA PHE A 138 2.04 -6.42 9.05
C PHE A 138 3.24 -6.97 8.30
N SER A 139 2.98 -7.87 7.35
CA SER A 139 4.02 -8.50 6.55
C SER A 139 3.92 -8.09 5.08
N ALA A 140 5.07 -7.82 4.48
CA ALA A 140 5.20 -7.45 3.08
C ALA A 140 6.50 -7.99 2.47
N LEU A 141 6.57 -7.97 1.13
CA LEU A 141 7.79 -8.13 0.35
C LEU A 141 8.08 -6.78 -0.33
N VAL A 142 9.30 -6.24 -0.20
CA VAL A 142 9.64 -4.93 -0.78
C VAL A 142 11.06 -4.95 -1.36
N GLY A 143 11.16 -4.79 -2.69
CA GLY A 143 12.42 -4.74 -3.42
C GLY A 143 13.24 -6.03 -3.37
N PHE A 144 14.30 -6.06 -4.16
CA PHE A 144 15.17 -7.23 -4.27
C PHE A 144 16.20 -7.31 -3.14
N ARG A 145 16.46 -8.53 -2.69
CA ARG A 145 17.59 -8.83 -1.81
C ARG A 145 18.92 -8.56 -2.53
N VAL A 146 19.93 -8.22 -1.75
CA VAL A 146 21.31 -8.22 -2.24
C VAL A 146 21.64 -9.62 -2.81
N PRO A 147 22.19 -9.75 -4.03
CA PRO A 147 22.45 -11.04 -4.67
C PRO A 147 23.22 -12.04 -3.80
N ARG A 148 24.16 -11.55 -2.98
CA ARG A 148 24.88 -12.37 -2.00
C ARG A 148 23.93 -13.03 -0.98
N LYS A 149 22.95 -12.28 -0.46
CA LYS A 149 21.96 -12.84 0.48
C LYS A 149 21.03 -13.83 -0.21
N ALA A 150 20.57 -13.50 -1.43
CA ALA A 150 19.75 -14.42 -2.22
C ALA A 150 20.47 -15.75 -2.49
N ARG A 151 21.78 -15.72 -2.79
CA ARG A 151 22.58 -16.95 -2.95
C ARG A 151 22.69 -17.79 -1.67
N GLN A 152 22.75 -17.16 -0.50
CA GLN A 152 22.77 -17.88 0.78
C GLN A 152 21.48 -18.67 1.00
N LEU A 153 20.35 -18.18 0.52
CA LEU A 153 19.07 -18.89 0.59
C LEU A 153 19.01 -20.14 -0.30
N LEU A 154 19.85 -20.23 -1.33
CA LEU A 154 19.93 -21.40 -2.22
C LEU A 154 20.80 -22.53 -1.66
N VAL A 155 21.49 -22.33 -0.54
CA VAL A 155 22.33 -23.37 0.07
C VAL A 155 21.46 -24.56 0.47
N GLY A 156 21.87 -25.77 0.07
CA GLY A 156 21.14 -27.01 0.34
C GLY A 156 19.86 -27.20 -0.50
N LEU A 157 19.60 -26.32 -1.46
CA LEU A 157 18.45 -26.47 -2.37
C LEU A 157 18.93 -27.20 -3.63
N GLU A 158 18.38 -28.35 -3.93
CA GLU A 158 18.67 -29.15 -5.11
C GLU A 158 17.70 -28.82 -6.25
N GLY A 159 18.11 -29.16 -7.49
CA GLY A 159 17.30 -29.02 -8.69
C GLY A 159 17.87 -28.02 -9.71
N GLU A 160 17.48 -28.22 -10.98
CA GLU A 160 18.05 -27.49 -12.12
C GLU A 160 17.82 -25.97 -11.98
N LEU A 161 16.62 -25.54 -11.58
CA LEU A 161 16.31 -24.13 -11.42
C LEU A 161 17.17 -23.48 -10.32
N ALA A 162 17.37 -24.18 -9.19
CA ALA A 162 18.22 -23.68 -8.11
C ALA A 162 19.68 -23.53 -8.56
N ASP A 163 20.21 -24.45 -9.36
CA ASP A 163 21.58 -24.38 -9.90
C ASP A 163 21.74 -23.22 -10.87
N ARG A 164 20.78 -23.05 -11.78
CA ARG A 164 20.75 -21.92 -12.73
C ARG A 164 20.67 -20.57 -11.99
N LEU A 165 19.83 -20.47 -10.95
CA LEU A 165 19.72 -19.27 -10.10
C LEU A 165 21.04 -18.98 -9.37
N ARG A 166 21.72 -20.00 -8.80
CA ARG A 166 23.06 -19.82 -8.19
C ARG A 166 24.06 -19.23 -9.17
N HIS A 167 24.07 -19.73 -10.41
CA HIS A 167 24.96 -19.21 -11.45
C HIS A 167 24.62 -17.77 -11.82
N ARG A 168 23.35 -17.48 -12.11
CA ARG A 168 22.88 -16.13 -12.48
C ARG A 168 23.13 -15.12 -11.37
N LEU A 169 22.89 -15.46 -10.12
CA LEU A 169 23.12 -14.57 -8.97
C LEU A 169 24.61 -14.28 -8.71
N LYS A 170 25.55 -15.11 -9.20
CA LYS A 170 26.97 -14.74 -9.20
C LYS A 170 27.24 -13.59 -10.17
N LEU A 171 26.58 -13.59 -11.32
CA LEU A 171 26.69 -12.54 -12.35
C LEU A 171 25.91 -11.27 -11.96
N ALA A 172 24.85 -11.40 -11.17
CA ALA A 172 24.01 -10.30 -10.73
C ALA A 172 24.68 -9.30 -9.76
N THR A 173 25.90 -9.58 -9.33
CA THR A 173 26.71 -8.64 -8.51
C THR A 173 27.22 -7.45 -9.29
N VAL A 174 27.19 -7.49 -10.63
CA VAL A 174 27.55 -6.38 -11.50
C VAL A 174 26.31 -5.52 -11.83
N ARG A 175 26.56 -4.28 -12.25
CA ARG A 175 25.49 -3.34 -12.66
C ARG A 175 24.60 -4.00 -13.73
N GLY A 176 23.29 -3.92 -13.55
CA GLY A 176 22.31 -4.52 -14.46
C GLY A 176 22.06 -6.01 -14.30
N GLY A 177 22.81 -6.71 -13.42
CA GLY A 177 22.69 -8.16 -13.25
C GLY A 177 21.34 -8.62 -12.70
N LEU A 178 20.70 -7.86 -11.81
CA LEU A 178 19.35 -8.15 -11.34
C LEU A 178 18.31 -7.98 -12.46
N ARG A 179 18.46 -6.96 -13.30
CA ARG A 179 17.62 -6.78 -14.50
C ARG A 179 17.76 -7.99 -15.43
N SER A 180 18.99 -8.39 -15.74
CA SER A 180 19.26 -9.57 -16.57
C SER A 180 18.67 -10.87 -15.98
N LEU A 181 18.69 -11.01 -14.65
CA LEU A 181 18.06 -12.14 -13.95
C LEU A 181 16.54 -12.10 -14.10
N ALA A 182 15.90 -10.94 -13.91
CA ALA A 182 14.46 -10.79 -14.08
C ALA A 182 14.02 -11.02 -15.53
N THR A 183 14.72 -10.41 -16.51
CA THR A 183 14.46 -10.68 -17.92
C THR A 183 14.48 -12.16 -18.22
N TRP A 184 15.52 -12.88 -17.75
CA TRP A 184 15.64 -14.32 -17.93
C TRP A 184 14.54 -15.14 -17.25
N LEU A 185 13.96 -14.67 -16.12
CA LEU A 185 12.83 -15.33 -15.45
C LEU A 185 11.49 -15.14 -16.19
N PHE A 186 11.34 -14.04 -16.91
CA PHE A 186 10.10 -13.67 -17.61
C PHE A 186 10.20 -13.81 -19.14
N ASP A 187 11.29 -14.34 -19.66
CA ASP A 187 11.46 -14.63 -21.09
C ASP A 187 10.47 -15.73 -21.54
N GLU A 188 10.11 -15.73 -22.82
CA GLU A 188 9.31 -16.82 -23.43
C GLU A 188 9.98 -18.19 -23.25
N ASP A 189 11.32 -18.24 -23.38
CA ASP A 189 12.14 -19.43 -23.13
C ASP A 189 12.60 -19.54 -21.67
N SER A 190 11.81 -19.02 -20.74
CA SER A 190 12.18 -19.02 -19.31
C SER A 190 12.47 -20.42 -18.79
N PRO A 191 13.57 -20.61 -18.04
CA PRO A 191 13.82 -21.87 -17.35
C PRO A 191 12.89 -22.08 -16.15
N ALA A 192 12.15 -21.07 -15.71
CA ALA A 192 11.17 -21.18 -14.65
C ALA A 192 9.83 -21.74 -15.20
N THR A 193 9.93 -22.91 -15.84
CA THR A 193 8.73 -23.63 -16.29
C THR A 193 7.89 -24.07 -15.08
N PRO A 194 6.57 -24.30 -15.24
CA PRO A 194 5.71 -24.74 -14.14
C PRO A 194 6.26 -25.95 -13.39
N GLU A 195 6.81 -26.93 -14.10
CA GLU A 195 7.39 -28.14 -13.52
C GLU A 195 8.60 -27.82 -12.64
N ARG A 196 9.55 -27.02 -13.15
CA ARG A 196 10.77 -26.63 -12.42
C ARG A 196 10.47 -25.71 -11.22
N VAL A 197 9.45 -24.84 -11.34
CA VAL A 197 8.95 -24.07 -10.20
C VAL A 197 8.35 -25.00 -9.15
N GLY A 198 7.60 -26.02 -9.56
CA GLY A 198 7.07 -27.06 -8.67
C GLY A 198 8.17 -27.85 -7.95
N GLU A 199 9.22 -28.26 -8.66
CA GLU A 199 10.42 -28.92 -8.07
C GLU A 199 11.11 -28.00 -7.06
N PHE A 200 11.28 -26.71 -7.38
CA PHE A 200 11.86 -25.71 -6.47
C PHE A 200 11.04 -25.56 -5.19
N VAL A 201 9.72 -25.47 -5.30
CA VAL A 201 8.79 -25.42 -4.16
C VAL A 201 8.90 -26.69 -3.32
N ALA A 202 8.91 -27.87 -3.95
CA ALA A 202 9.06 -29.15 -3.25
C ALA A 202 10.40 -29.25 -2.49
N ALA A 203 11.50 -28.77 -3.08
CA ALA A 203 12.79 -28.74 -2.44
C ALA A 203 12.84 -27.79 -1.23
N CYS A 204 12.21 -26.59 -1.32
CA CYS A 204 12.05 -25.68 -0.19
C CYS A 204 11.24 -26.32 0.95
N ARG A 205 10.13 -26.98 0.61
CA ARG A 205 9.28 -27.69 1.58
C ARG A 205 10.01 -28.84 2.27
N SER A 206 10.78 -29.62 1.52
CA SER A 206 11.57 -30.74 2.05
C SER A 206 12.62 -30.27 3.06
N ARG A 207 13.40 -29.24 2.73
CA ARG A 207 14.43 -28.74 3.67
C ARG A 207 13.83 -27.99 4.85
N LEU A 208 12.65 -27.38 4.71
CA LEU A 208 11.91 -26.82 5.84
C LEU A 208 11.50 -27.93 6.82
N ALA A 209 10.91 -29.01 6.30
CA ALA A 209 10.50 -30.16 7.10
C ALA A 209 11.65 -30.86 7.80
N SER A 210 12.84 -30.93 7.17
CA SER A 210 14.07 -31.53 7.75
C SER A 210 14.81 -30.59 8.71
N GLY A 211 14.38 -29.34 8.90
CA GLY A 211 15.04 -28.35 9.75
C GLY A 211 16.39 -27.85 9.20
N THR A 212 16.67 -28.05 7.92
CA THR A 212 17.93 -27.65 7.27
C THR A 212 17.81 -26.31 6.49
N SER A 213 16.68 -25.66 6.58
CA SER A 213 16.46 -24.39 5.89
C SER A 213 17.35 -23.26 6.42
N PRO A 214 18.09 -22.54 5.55
CA PRO A 214 18.84 -21.35 5.95
C PRO A 214 17.95 -20.15 6.28
N SER A 215 16.67 -20.21 5.88
CA SER A 215 15.65 -19.21 6.17
C SER A 215 14.26 -19.86 6.21
N PRO A 216 13.82 -20.42 7.34
CA PRO A 216 12.51 -21.07 7.47
C PRO A 216 11.36 -20.19 6.97
N ARG A 217 11.37 -18.92 7.31
CA ARG A 217 10.36 -17.94 6.83
C ARG A 217 10.28 -17.85 5.31
N THR A 218 11.42 -17.92 4.60
CA THR A 218 11.43 -17.83 3.12
C THR A 218 10.93 -19.12 2.50
N ASP A 219 11.31 -20.28 3.05
CA ASP A 219 10.84 -21.58 2.54
C ASP A 219 9.36 -21.81 2.84
N GLU A 220 8.88 -21.34 3.98
CA GLU A 220 7.44 -21.34 4.31
C GLU A 220 6.65 -20.47 3.33
N LEU A 221 7.12 -19.24 3.04
CA LEU A 221 6.53 -18.38 2.03
C LEU A 221 6.44 -19.07 0.67
N VAL A 222 7.55 -19.65 0.19
CA VAL A 222 7.59 -20.38 -1.10
C VAL A 222 6.61 -21.55 -1.08
N SER A 223 6.49 -22.26 0.02
CA SER A 223 5.57 -23.39 0.17
C SER A 223 4.11 -22.95 0.07
N VAL A 224 3.74 -21.87 0.77
CA VAL A 224 2.38 -21.29 0.74
C VAL A 224 2.05 -20.75 -0.66
N LEU A 225 2.99 -20.04 -1.28
CA LEU A 225 2.79 -19.52 -2.64
C LEU A 225 2.67 -20.64 -3.67
N GLY A 226 3.43 -21.72 -3.52
CA GLY A 226 3.35 -22.88 -4.40
C GLY A 226 2.02 -23.63 -4.34
N GLU A 227 1.31 -23.59 -3.21
CA GLU A 227 -0.04 -24.12 -3.08
C GLU A 227 -1.10 -23.25 -3.76
N LYS A 228 -0.94 -21.93 -3.65
CA LYS A 228 -1.92 -20.97 -4.19
C LYS A 228 -1.72 -20.64 -5.66
N HIS A 229 -0.48 -20.65 -6.12
CA HIS A 229 -0.06 -20.27 -7.47
C HIS A 229 0.86 -21.33 -8.08
N PRO A 230 0.41 -22.58 -8.27
CA PRO A 230 1.26 -23.67 -8.73
C PRO A 230 1.90 -23.33 -10.07
N GLY A 231 3.24 -23.43 -10.12
CA GLY A 231 4.01 -23.20 -11.34
C GLY A 231 4.23 -21.71 -11.71
N ASP A 232 3.75 -20.75 -10.93
CA ASP A 232 3.93 -19.32 -11.21
C ASP A 232 5.39 -18.89 -10.98
N PRO A 233 6.11 -18.33 -11.98
CA PRO A 233 7.48 -17.85 -11.83
C PRO A 233 7.61 -16.70 -10.82
N GLY A 234 6.52 -16.00 -10.49
CA GLY A 234 6.47 -14.99 -9.42
C GLY A 234 6.89 -15.55 -8.06
N ILE A 235 6.79 -16.86 -7.83
CA ILE A 235 7.30 -17.52 -6.63
C ILE A 235 8.81 -17.33 -6.51
N ILE A 236 9.54 -17.47 -7.60
CA ILE A 236 10.99 -17.26 -7.63
C ILE A 236 11.33 -15.77 -7.40
N VAL A 237 10.53 -14.87 -7.96
CA VAL A 237 10.70 -13.44 -7.71
C VAL A 237 10.47 -13.13 -6.21
N ALA A 238 9.40 -13.65 -5.61
CA ALA A 238 9.12 -13.49 -4.19
C ALA A 238 10.26 -14.05 -3.29
N PHE A 239 10.83 -15.19 -3.65
CA PHE A 239 12.03 -15.75 -2.99
C PHE A 239 13.22 -14.78 -3.01
N LEU A 240 13.37 -14.01 -4.08
CA LEU A 240 14.45 -13.04 -4.28
C LEU A 240 14.19 -11.69 -3.61
N MET A 241 13.00 -11.43 -3.07
CA MET A 241 12.61 -10.15 -2.46
C MET A 241 12.95 -10.08 -0.97
N ASN A 242 13.07 -8.85 -0.46
CA ASN A 242 13.26 -8.62 0.97
C ASN A 242 11.91 -8.81 1.72
N PRO A 243 11.85 -9.67 2.74
CA PRO A 243 10.71 -9.71 3.64
C PRO A 243 10.77 -8.50 4.58
N VAL A 244 9.63 -7.86 4.74
CA VAL A 244 9.40 -6.76 5.68
C VAL A 244 8.39 -7.23 6.72
N SER A 245 8.69 -7.00 8.00
CA SER A 245 7.73 -7.11 9.09
C SER A 245 7.66 -5.77 9.77
N LEU A 246 6.45 -5.26 9.92
CA LEU A 246 6.15 -4.05 10.65
C LEU A 246 5.40 -4.42 11.92
N ARG A 247 5.82 -3.84 13.04
CA ARG A 247 5.04 -3.85 14.28
C ARG A 247 3.98 -2.76 14.22
N PRO A 248 2.90 -2.85 15.02
CA PRO A 248 1.96 -1.74 15.16
C PRO A 248 2.71 -0.42 15.43
N GLY A 249 2.36 0.62 14.67
CA GLY A 249 3.02 1.93 14.75
C GLY A 249 4.22 2.13 13.81
N GLU A 250 4.67 1.11 13.11
CA GLU A 250 5.75 1.25 12.12
C GLU A 250 5.20 1.47 10.70
N ALA A 251 5.96 2.18 9.87
CA ALA A 251 5.61 2.45 8.48
C ALA A 251 6.74 2.11 7.50
N VAL A 252 6.37 1.72 6.28
CA VAL A 252 7.29 1.55 5.15
C VAL A 252 6.77 2.31 3.94
N TYR A 253 7.66 3.05 3.29
CA TYR A 253 7.41 3.75 2.04
C TYR A 253 7.80 2.89 0.85
N ILE A 254 6.98 2.88 -0.17
CA ILE A 254 7.18 2.17 -1.43
C ILE A 254 7.24 3.20 -2.56
N PRO A 255 8.45 3.55 -3.02
CA PRO A 255 8.60 4.48 -4.13
C PRO A 255 8.09 3.86 -5.44
N PRO A 256 7.72 4.68 -6.43
CA PRO A 256 7.51 4.22 -7.79
C PRO A 256 8.67 3.34 -8.27
N ARG A 257 8.40 2.37 -9.15
CA ARG A 257 9.34 1.38 -9.70
C ARG A 257 9.83 0.31 -8.72
N GLN A 258 9.46 0.37 -7.44
CA GLN A 258 9.83 -0.64 -6.46
C GLN A 258 8.84 -1.81 -6.51
N ILE A 259 9.35 -3.01 -6.82
CA ILE A 259 8.53 -4.24 -6.75
C ILE A 259 8.16 -4.55 -5.30
N HIS A 260 6.89 -4.87 -5.07
CA HIS A 260 6.38 -5.16 -3.74
C HIS A 260 5.15 -6.08 -3.76
N ALA A 261 4.80 -6.63 -2.61
CA ALA A 261 3.54 -7.32 -2.35
C ALA A 261 3.22 -7.29 -0.84
N TYR A 262 1.99 -6.98 -0.46
CA TYR A 262 1.52 -7.16 0.91
C TYR A 262 1.13 -8.62 1.13
N GLN A 263 1.34 -9.13 2.34
CA GLN A 263 1.15 -10.54 2.66
C GLN A 263 0.06 -10.77 3.69
N SER A 264 0.10 -10.03 4.80
CA SER A 264 -0.86 -10.19 5.91
C SER A 264 -0.81 -8.99 6.85
N GLY A 265 -1.87 -8.81 7.62
CA GLY A 265 -1.99 -7.78 8.65
C GLY A 265 -3.13 -6.81 8.36
N LEU A 266 -3.32 -5.86 9.27
CA LEU A 266 -4.23 -4.72 9.12
C LEU A 266 -3.40 -3.43 9.14
N GLY A 267 -3.61 -2.54 8.20
CA GLY A 267 -2.88 -1.27 8.11
C GLY A 267 -3.68 -0.15 7.45
N ILE A 268 -3.13 1.05 7.55
CA ILE A 268 -3.56 2.20 6.75
C ILE A 268 -2.57 2.35 5.60
N GLU A 269 -3.05 2.18 4.38
CA GLU A 269 -2.31 2.51 3.17
C GLU A 269 -2.66 3.94 2.76
N VAL A 270 -1.65 4.74 2.50
CA VAL A 270 -1.80 6.03 1.85
C VAL A 270 -1.00 6.03 0.55
N MET A 271 -1.59 6.55 -0.50
CA MET A 271 -1.00 6.55 -1.83
C MET A 271 -1.41 7.79 -2.63
N ALA A 272 -0.63 8.14 -3.65
CA ALA A 272 -1.13 9.05 -4.67
C ALA A 272 -2.34 8.44 -5.37
N SER A 273 -3.31 9.27 -5.74
CA SER A 273 -4.55 8.81 -6.39
C SER A 273 -4.25 8.34 -7.82
N SER A 274 -4.00 7.03 -7.97
CA SER A 274 -3.68 6.36 -9.24
C SER A 274 -4.02 4.87 -9.19
N ASP A 275 -4.44 4.31 -10.35
CA ASP A 275 -4.71 2.87 -10.53
C ASP A 275 -3.63 2.14 -11.34
N ASN A 276 -2.54 2.83 -11.69
CA ASN A 276 -1.50 2.28 -12.52
C ASN A 276 -0.75 1.14 -11.81
N VAL A 277 -0.83 -0.06 -12.38
CA VAL A 277 -0.20 -1.26 -11.82
C VAL A 277 0.32 -2.19 -12.91
N VAL A 278 1.59 -2.55 -12.83
CA VAL A 278 2.19 -3.64 -13.61
C VAL A 278 2.41 -4.83 -12.68
N ARG A 279 1.85 -5.98 -13.03
CA ARG A 279 1.93 -7.20 -12.22
C ARG A 279 3.11 -8.06 -12.65
N ALA A 280 3.73 -8.71 -11.68
CA ALA A 280 4.92 -9.55 -11.86
C ALA A 280 4.67 -11.03 -11.53
N GLY A 281 3.42 -11.45 -11.36
CA GLY A 281 3.05 -12.82 -10.99
C GLY A 281 2.23 -12.89 -9.70
N LEU A 282 2.02 -14.10 -9.21
CA LEU A 282 1.12 -14.44 -8.09
C LEU A 282 -0.31 -13.95 -8.34
N THR A 283 -0.78 -14.12 -9.58
CA THR A 283 -2.08 -13.61 -10.01
C THR A 283 -2.60 -14.35 -11.24
N GLY A 284 -3.92 -14.49 -11.32
CA GLY A 284 -4.59 -14.89 -12.57
C GLY A 284 -4.91 -13.72 -13.51
N LYS A 285 -4.56 -12.47 -13.13
CA LYS A 285 -4.77 -11.29 -13.98
C LYS A 285 -3.63 -11.15 -14.99
N TYR A 286 -3.84 -10.32 -16.02
CA TYR A 286 -2.85 -10.05 -17.06
C TYR A 286 -1.50 -9.58 -16.47
N VAL A 287 -0.42 -10.17 -16.97
CA VAL A 287 0.97 -9.84 -16.65
C VAL A 287 1.68 -9.39 -17.93
N ASP A 288 2.20 -8.17 -17.94
CA ASP A 288 3.04 -7.67 -19.03
C ASP A 288 4.51 -7.73 -18.60
N SER A 289 5.18 -8.81 -18.99
CA SER A 289 6.58 -9.07 -18.62
C SER A 289 7.54 -8.04 -19.20
N ALA A 290 7.27 -7.51 -20.38
CA ALA A 290 8.11 -6.49 -21.03
C ALA A 290 8.03 -5.17 -20.27
N GLN A 291 6.82 -4.70 -19.97
CA GLN A 291 6.60 -3.51 -19.16
C GLN A 291 7.16 -3.67 -17.75
N LEU A 292 6.99 -4.85 -17.14
CA LEU A 292 7.55 -5.14 -15.83
C LEU A 292 9.07 -4.92 -15.79
N VAL A 293 9.81 -5.49 -16.75
CA VAL A 293 11.27 -5.35 -16.82
C VAL A 293 11.69 -3.93 -17.15
N GLU A 294 10.91 -3.20 -17.95
CA GLU A 294 11.16 -1.81 -18.31
C GLU A 294 11.05 -0.88 -17.11
N ILE A 295 9.93 -0.98 -16.36
CA ILE A 295 9.63 -0.01 -15.30
C ILE A 295 10.26 -0.35 -13.95
N THR A 296 10.60 -1.62 -13.68
CA THR A 296 11.14 -2.04 -12.39
C THR A 296 12.52 -1.44 -12.12
N GLU A 297 12.71 -0.94 -10.89
CA GLU A 297 14.04 -0.58 -10.38
C GLU A 297 14.74 -1.82 -9.84
N PHE A 298 15.80 -2.22 -10.51
CA PHE A 298 16.59 -3.43 -10.18
C PHE A 298 17.77 -3.14 -9.26
N SER A 299 17.62 -2.21 -8.34
CA SER A 299 18.59 -1.97 -7.29
C SER A 299 18.29 -2.83 -6.05
N ALA A 300 19.34 -3.39 -5.45
CA ALA A 300 19.22 -4.17 -4.21
C ALA A 300 19.32 -3.23 -2.99
N LEU A 301 18.39 -2.29 -2.88
CA LEU A 301 18.31 -1.38 -1.75
C LEU A 301 17.45 -1.97 -0.62
N PRO A 302 17.76 -1.61 0.65
CA PRO A 302 16.88 -1.98 1.75
C PRO A 302 15.52 -1.28 1.62
N PRO A 303 14.44 -1.89 2.14
CA PRO A 303 13.14 -1.23 2.23
C PRO A 303 13.22 0.09 3.01
N VAL A 304 12.52 1.11 2.54
CA VAL A 304 12.54 2.46 3.13
C VAL A 304 11.56 2.50 4.31
N ARG A 305 12.05 2.20 5.52
CA ARG A 305 11.27 2.41 6.75
C ARG A 305 11.19 3.89 7.04
N VAL A 306 9.99 4.38 7.31
CA VAL A 306 9.75 5.78 7.64
C VAL A 306 9.78 5.92 9.16
N ALA A 307 10.76 6.65 9.67
CA ALA A 307 10.82 7.00 11.09
C ALA A 307 9.85 8.17 11.35
N PRO A 308 9.10 8.15 12.47
CA PRO A 308 8.25 9.27 12.82
C PRO A 308 9.06 10.49 13.25
N GLU A 309 8.59 11.67 12.86
CA GLU A 309 8.88 12.92 13.55
C GLU A 309 7.87 13.11 14.68
N HIS A 310 8.25 13.81 15.74
CA HIS A 310 7.41 14.07 16.91
C HIS A 310 7.08 15.57 17.03
N PRO A 311 6.16 16.13 16.22
CA PRO A 311 5.82 17.54 16.28
C PRO A 311 5.19 17.95 17.62
N SER A 312 4.61 17.01 18.35
CA SER A 312 4.12 17.19 19.71
C SER A 312 4.27 15.90 20.53
N ALA A 313 3.96 15.97 21.81
CA ALA A 313 3.96 14.79 22.70
C ALA A 313 2.85 13.77 22.38
N THR A 314 1.87 14.16 21.59
CA THR A 314 0.69 13.34 21.24
C THR A 314 0.67 12.92 19.79
N THR A 315 1.55 13.45 18.94
CA THR A 315 1.49 13.26 17.49
C THR A 315 2.81 12.78 16.92
N ASP A 316 2.75 11.69 16.20
CA ASP A 316 3.80 11.15 15.33
C ASP A 316 3.46 11.50 13.88
N ARG A 317 4.45 12.02 13.12
CA ARG A 317 4.29 12.36 11.71
C ARG A 317 5.27 11.56 10.85
N PHE A 318 4.74 10.91 9.83
CA PHE A 318 5.49 10.08 8.88
C PHE A 318 5.56 10.80 7.53
N LEU A 319 6.75 11.29 7.20
CA LEU A 319 7.02 12.00 5.95
C LEU A 319 7.64 11.04 4.93
N ALA A 320 6.94 10.82 3.84
CA ALA A 320 7.47 10.15 2.66
C ALA A 320 7.99 11.19 1.65
N PRO A 321 8.92 10.84 0.76
CA PRO A 321 9.33 11.72 -0.34
C PRO A 321 8.25 11.74 -1.45
N ALA A 322 7.02 12.08 -1.10
CA ALA A 322 5.86 12.25 -1.95
C ALA A 322 5.25 13.64 -1.69
N GLN A 323 4.81 14.31 -2.74
CA GLN A 323 4.15 15.61 -2.64
C GLN A 323 2.64 15.48 -2.43
N GLU A 324 2.12 14.31 -2.66
CA GLU A 324 0.69 14.00 -2.63
C GLU A 324 0.18 13.77 -1.22
N PHE A 325 1.02 13.22 -0.34
CA PHE A 325 0.57 12.83 0.99
C PHE A 325 1.66 12.84 2.07
N GLU A 326 1.20 13.08 3.29
CA GLU A 326 1.86 12.74 4.56
C GLU A 326 0.86 12.01 5.46
N LEU A 327 1.34 11.29 6.46
CA LEU A 327 0.51 10.62 7.45
C LEU A 327 0.92 11.07 8.85
N SER A 328 -0.06 11.41 9.68
CA SER A 328 0.15 11.69 11.10
C SER A 328 -0.73 10.78 11.96
N VAL A 329 -0.23 10.42 13.13
CA VAL A 329 -0.95 9.63 14.13
C VAL A 329 -1.00 10.41 15.41
N THR A 330 -2.21 10.73 15.88
CA THR A 330 -2.40 11.41 17.16
C THR A 330 -3.02 10.46 18.18
N THR A 331 -2.43 10.41 19.36
CA THR A 331 -2.90 9.58 20.48
C THR A 331 -3.35 10.42 21.66
N LEU A 332 -4.60 10.26 22.04
CA LEU A 332 -5.24 10.91 23.17
C LEU A 332 -5.22 9.95 24.37
N ALA A 333 -4.34 10.22 25.34
CA ALA A 333 -4.18 9.36 26.50
C ALA A 333 -5.41 9.39 27.43
N PRO A 334 -5.84 8.23 27.96
CA PRO A 334 -6.95 8.18 28.92
C PRO A 334 -6.71 9.10 30.12
N GLY A 335 -7.74 9.86 30.52
CA GLY A 335 -7.71 10.77 31.67
C GLY A 335 -6.92 12.06 31.48
N LYS A 336 -6.32 12.30 30.30
CA LYS A 336 -5.53 13.52 30.01
C LYS A 336 -6.21 14.47 29.03
N HIS A 337 -6.91 13.95 28.04
CA HIS A 337 -7.50 14.74 26.94
C HIS A 337 -9.02 14.58 26.89
N THR A 338 -9.67 14.59 28.07
CA THR A 338 -11.09 14.21 28.20
C THR A 338 -12.06 15.37 27.96
N SER A 339 -11.55 16.58 27.82
CA SER A 339 -12.37 17.78 27.63
C SER A 339 -11.68 18.81 26.73
N ARG A 340 -12.43 19.85 26.35
CA ARG A 340 -11.88 20.99 25.59
C ARG A 340 -10.75 21.76 26.30
N VAL A 341 -10.61 21.61 27.61
CA VAL A 341 -9.52 22.27 28.38
C VAL A 341 -8.16 21.63 28.08
N ASP A 342 -8.17 20.31 27.79
CA ASP A 342 -6.98 19.49 27.57
C ASP A 342 -6.88 19.02 26.10
N GLU A 343 -7.49 19.75 25.18
CA GLU A 343 -7.51 19.44 23.76
C GLU A 343 -6.12 19.54 23.10
N VAL A 344 -5.94 18.80 22.02
CA VAL A 344 -4.72 18.83 21.22
C VAL A 344 -5.03 19.35 19.80
N ALA A 345 -4.10 20.07 19.22
CA ALA A 345 -4.25 20.53 17.84
C ALA A 345 -4.15 19.34 16.87
N VAL A 346 -5.07 19.25 15.92
CA VAL A 346 -4.97 18.36 14.77
C VAL A 346 -3.98 18.96 13.78
N PRO A 347 -2.94 18.22 13.33
CA PRO A 347 -1.89 18.77 12.47
C PRO A 347 -2.41 19.33 11.12
N GLY A 348 -1.67 20.29 10.56
CA GLY A 348 -1.89 20.81 9.20
C GLY A 348 -3.06 21.79 9.08
N GLU A 349 -3.12 22.48 7.93
CA GLU A 349 -4.13 23.48 7.59
C GLU A 349 -4.83 23.20 6.22
N GLY A 350 -4.36 22.19 5.49
CA GLY A 350 -4.93 21.76 4.20
C GLY A 350 -6.11 20.80 4.35
N PRO A 351 -6.62 20.24 3.23
CA PRO A 351 -7.63 19.19 3.26
C PRO A 351 -7.06 17.95 3.91
N ARG A 352 -7.83 17.34 4.81
CA ARG A 352 -7.39 16.20 5.62
C ARG A 352 -8.47 15.13 5.68
N ILE A 353 -8.06 13.87 5.60
CA ILE A 353 -8.92 12.75 5.95
C ILE A 353 -8.44 12.22 7.30
N VAL A 354 -9.32 12.21 8.29
CA VAL A 354 -9.05 11.67 9.62
C VAL A 354 -9.84 10.38 9.80
N ILE A 355 -9.16 9.32 10.26
CA ILE A 355 -9.74 7.99 10.51
C ILE A 355 -9.46 7.65 11.97
N ALA A 356 -10.47 7.46 12.79
CA ALA A 356 -10.29 7.01 14.16
C ALA A 356 -9.82 5.55 14.18
N THR A 357 -8.71 5.27 14.86
CA THR A 357 -8.10 3.93 14.91
C THR A 357 -8.38 3.20 16.24
N SER A 358 -8.70 3.95 17.29
CA SER A 358 -9.14 3.36 18.56
C SER A 358 -9.95 4.37 19.36
N GLY A 359 -10.79 3.87 20.29
CA GLY A 359 -11.54 4.66 21.25
C GLY A 359 -12.63 5.55 20.63
N SER A 360 -12.87 6.72 21.23
CA SER A 360 -13.76 7.77 20.77
C SER A 360 -13.03 9.11 20.80
N VAL A 361 -13.00 9.78 19.65
CA VAL A 361 -12.31 11.05 19.43
C VAL A 361 -13.32 12.08 18.97
N ILE A 362 -13.32 13.26 19.61
CA ILE A 362 -14.15 14.40 19.21
C ILE A 362 -13.22 15.43 18.55
N LEU A 363 -13.52 15.73 17.29
CA LEU A 363 -12.89 16.81 16.54
C LEU A 363 -13.80 18.02 16.54
N HIS A 364 -13.25 19.22 16.69
CA HIS A 364 -14.04 20.44 16.60
C HIS A 364 -13.23 21.60 16.03
N VAL A 365 -13.94 22.54 15.44
CA VAL A 365 -13.42 23.86 15.04
C VAL A 365 -13.84 24.92 16.06
N SER A 366 -13.10 26.05 16.13
CA SER A 366 -13.45 27.15 17.02
C SER A 366 -14.82 27.76 16.65
N GLU A 367 -15.46 28.44 17.62
CA GLU A 367 -16.72 29.15 17.40
C GLU A 367 -16.64 30.21 16.29
N GLU A 368 -15.46 30.86 16.16
CA GLU A 368 -15.17 31.80 15.08
C GLU A 368 -15.22 31.17 13.68
N GLN A 369 -15.02 29.85 13.59
CA GLN A 369 -15.09 29.06 12.35
C GLN A 369 -16.41 28.28 12.22
N GLY A 370 -17.43 28.58 13.04
CA GLY A 370 -18.75 27.96 12.96
C GLY A 370 -19.06 26.95 14.07
N GLY A 371 -18.12 26.65 14.97
CA GLY A 371 -18.36 25.83 16.15
C GLY A 371 -18.69 24.36 15.87
N ASP A 372 -18.47 23.87 14.66
CA ASP A 372 -18.80 22.50 14.24
C ASP A 372 -17.97 21.45 15.00
N SER A 373 -18.58 20.31 15.33
CA SER A 373 -17.91 19.22 16.01
C SER A 373 -18.39 17.86 15.51
N VAL A 374 -17.51 16.89 15.49
CA VAL A 374 -17.80 15.51 15.08
C VAL A 374 -17.14 14.51 16.03
N GLU A 375 -17.92 13.56 16.53
CA GLU A 375 -17.42 12.43 17.31
C GLU A 375 -17.15 11.25 16.36
N LEU A 376 -15.97 10.65 16.46
CA LEU A 376 -15.54 9.49 15.67
C LEU A 376 -15.21 8.32 16.60
N SER A 377 -15.88 7.22 16.40
CA SER A 377 -15.50 5.92 16.95
C SER A 377 -14.56 5.20 16.00
N ARG A 378 -13.86 4.17 16.49
CA ARG A 378 -12.93 3.35 15.69
C ARG A 378 -13.53 2.96 14.34
N GLY A 379 -12.78 3.18 13.26
CA GLY A 379 -13.15 2.91 11.88
C GLY A 379 -13.95 4.01 11.19
N GLN A 380 -14.48 4.98 11.94
CA GLN A 380 -15.18 6.13 11.36
C GLN A 380 -14.17 7.17 10.85
N ALA A 381 -14.56 7.88 9.80
CA ALA A 381 -13.73 8.88 9.16
C ALA A 381 -14.47 10.18 8.86
N VAL A 382 -13.68 11.25 8.71
CA VAL A 382 -14.18 12.59 8.37
C VAL A 382 -13.22 13.26 7.38
N PHE A 383 -13.80 14.03 6.45
CA PHE A 383 -13.07 14.99 5.63
C PHE A 383 -13.11 16.35 6.31
N ILE A 384 -11.95 16.97 6.43
CA ILE A 384 -11.76 18.32 6.94
C ILE A 384 -11.30 19.17 5.75
N SER A 385 -12.09 20.17 5.38
CA SER A 385 -11.75 21.05 4.26
C SER A 385 -10.61 22.02 4.62
N ALA A 386 -9.91 22.55 3.63
CA ALA A 386 -8.87 23.55 3.83
C ALA A 386 -9.43 24.89 4.42
N ALA A 387 -10.73 25.11 4.37
CA ALA A 387 -11.38 26.24 5.03
C ALA A 387 -11.40 26.10 6.56
N GLU A 388 -11.34 24.88 7.07
CA GLU A 388 -11.32 24.54 8.50
C GLU A 388 -9.87 24.45 9.00
N ARG A 389 -9.22 25.61 9.10
CA ARG A 389 -7.76 25.70 9.32
C ARG A 389 -7.30 25.15 10.66
N ARG A 390 -8.04 25.45 11.74
CA ARG A 390 -7.68 25.05 13.11
C ARG A 390 -8.71 24.09 13.63
N VAL A 391 -8.31 22.86 13.74
CA VAL A 391 -9.13 21.79 14.28
C VAL A 391 -8.45 21.26 15.54
N TRP A 392 -9.22 20.98 16.55
CA TRP A 392 -8.78 20.48 17.83
C TRP A 392 -9.41 19.10 18.06
N ALA A 393 -8.73 18.28 18.86
CA ALA A 393 -9.17 16.96 19.21
C ALA A 393 -9.14 16.74 20.72
N TYR A 394 -10.18 16.10 21.26
CA TYR A 394 -10.19 15.56 22.61
C TYR A 394 -10.95 14.23 22.65
N GLY A 395 -10.90 13.51 23.79
CA GLY A 395 -11.51 12.21 23.96
C GLY A 395 -10.48 11.17 24.43
N THR A 396 -10.64 9.93 24.01
CA THR A 396 -9.73 8.84 24.38
C THR A 396 -9.54 7.90 23.20
N GLY A 397 -8.30 7.66 22.80
CA GLY A 397 -7.99 6.78 21.66
C GLY A 397 -6.97 7.37 20.73
N SER A 398 -6.99 6.94 19.49
CA SER A 398 -6.05 7.38 18.48
C SER A 398 -6.76 7.60 17.13
N PHE A 399 -6.21 8.47 16.34
CA PHE A 399 -6.62 8.65 14.95
C PHE A 399 -5.40 8.81 14.02
N VAL A 400 -5.56 8.33 12.80
CA VAL A 400 -4.65 8.59 11.69
C VAL A 400 -5.22 9.75 10.89
N GLN A 401 -4.36 10.65 10.47
CA GLN A 401 -4.67 11.72 9.54
C GLN A 401 -3.81 11.58 8.29
N VAL A 402 -4.44 11.72 7.14
CA VAL A 402 -3.78 11.86 5.84
C VAL A 402 -4.01 13.25 5.30
N ALA A 403 -2.95 13.92 4.92
CA ALA A 403 -2.96 15.27 4.35
C ALA A 403 -1.94 15.36 3.22
N ALA A 404 -1.99 16.41 2.41
CA ALA A 404 -0.84 16.78 1.58
C ALA A 404 0.17 17.57 2.42
N PRO A 405 1.50 17.40 2.18
CA PRO A 405 2.56 18.13 2.89
C PRO A 405 2.50 19.64 2.72
#